data_ca0aae494ee9709a3ac05509406cf7df
#
_entry.id   ca0aae494ee9709a3ac05509406cf7df
#
_cell.length_a   1.000
_cell.length_b   1.000
_cell.length_c   1.000
_cell.angle_alpha   90.00
_cell.angle_beta   90.00
_cell.angle_gamma   90.00
#
_symmetry.space_group_name_H-M   'P 1'
#
loop_
_entity.id
_entity.type
_entity.pdbx_description
1 polymer ?
#
loop_
_entity_poly.entity_id
_entity_poly.type
_entity_poly.pdbx_seq_one_letter_code
_entity_poly.pdbx_strand_id
1 'polypeptide(L)' 'MEQSVLIAAARGAEDKQIAASLECSISTVRTLWQRIYHKTGLNSRRKLIAKIWSEALRSVGGVVV' A
#
# COMPACT_ATOMS: atom_id res chain seq x y z
N MET A 1 2.39 -8.58 -6.51
CA MET A 1 2.98 -8.35 -5.18
C MET A 1 2.79 -6.93 -4.66
N GLU A 2 2.96 -5.93 -5.50
CA GLU A 2 2.79 -4.53 -5.08
C GLU A 2 1.40 -4.25 -4.52
N GLN A 3 0.37 -4.73 -5.18
CA GLN A 3 -1.01 -4.55 -4.73
C GLN A 3 -1.25 -5.21 -3.38
N SER A 4 -0.67 -6.38 -3.15
CA SER A 4 -0.79 -7.08 -1.87
C SER A 4 -0.16 -6.27 -0.73
N VAL A 5 1.00 -5.65 -1.00
CA VAL A 5 1.67 -4.79 -0.03
C VAL A 5 0.80 -3.57 0.30
N LEU A 6 0.22 -2.94 -0.72
CA LEU A 6 -0.62 -1.77 -0.54
C LEU A 6 -1.87 -2.09 0.26
N ILE A 7 -2.53 -3.20 -0.05
CA ILE A 7 -3.74 -3.62 0.67
C ILE A 7 -3.42 -3.92 2.12
N ALA A 8 -2.34 -4.65 2.38
CA ALA A 8 -1.93 -4.97 3.74
C ALA A 8 -1.61 -3.71 4.54
N ALA A 9 -0.90 -2.77 3.93
CA ALA A 9 -0.56 -1.50 4.56
C ALA A 9 -1.79 -0.66 4.86
N ALA A 10 -2.76 -0.65 3.95
CA ALA A 10 -4.02 0.06 4.14
C ALA A 10 -4.82 -0.49 5.32
N ARG A 11 -4.62 -1.77 5.63
CA ARG A 11 -5.24 -2.42 6.79
C ARG A 11 -4.46 -2.20 8.09
N GLY A 12 -3.36 -1.44 8.03
CA GLY A 12 -2.54 -1.14 9.19
C GLY A 12 -1.45 -2.17 9.48
N ALA A 13 -1.16 -3.05 8.54
CA ALA A 13 -0.11 -4.06 8.75
C ALA A 13 1.27 -3.43 8.73
N GLU A 14 2.14 -3.91 9.62
CA GLU A 14 3.54 -3.51 9.63
C GLU A 14 4.33 -4.30 8.58
N ASP A 15 5.51 -3.80 8.22
CA ASP A 15 6.37 -4.46 7.22
C ASP A 15 6.66 -5.92 7.60
N LYS A 16 6.87 -6.18 8.89
CA LYS A 16 7.11 -7.52 9.40
C LYS A 16 5.93 -8.44 9.12
N GLN A 17 4.71 -7.93 9.32
CA GLN A 17 3.48 -8.68 9.08
C GLN A 17 3.27 -8.90 7.58
N ILE A 18 3.58 -7.89 6.77
CA ILE A 18 3.48 -7.97 5.33
C ILE A 18 4.45 -9.02 4.80
N ALA A 19 5.69 -9.00 5.29
CA ALA A 19 6.71 -9.97 4.90
C ALA A 19 6.26 -11.39 5.22
N ALA A 20 5.70 -11.60 6.41
CA ALA A 20 5.20 -12.91 6.82
C ALA A 20 4.05 -13.37 5.93
N SER A 21 3.12 -12.47 5.61
CA SER A 21 1.97 -12.78 4.75
C SER A 21 2.37 -13.15 3.34
N LEU A 22 3.40 -12.51 2.81
CA LEU A 22 3.87 -12.73 1.45
C LEU A 22 4.97 -13.79 1.37
N GLU A 23 5.35 -14.36 2.51
CA GLU A 23 6.41 -15.35 2.60
C GLU A 23 7.73 -14.83 2.01
N CYS A 24 8.07 -13.59 2.34
CA CYS A 24 9.30 -12.96 1.87
C CYS A 24 9.99 -12.24 3.03
N SER A 25 11.19 -11.70 2.77
CA SER A 25 11.95 -10.97 3.77
C SER A 25 11.47 -9.53 3.91
N ILE A 26 11.79 -8.92 5.04
CA ILE A 26 11.51 -7.50 5.27
C ILE A 26 12.23 -6.64 4.22
N SER A 27 13.44 -7.04 3.81
CA SER A 27 14.19 -6.35 2.77
C SER A 27 13.41 -6.31 1.46
N THR A 28 12.74 -7.41 1.11
CA THR A 28 11.90 -7.47 -0.09
C THR A 28 10.73 -6.49 0.02
N VAL A 29 10.09 -6.44 1.18
CA VAL A 29 8.99 -5.50 1.41
C VAL A 29 9.46 -4.05 1.24
N ARG A 30 10.62 -3.72 1.79
CA ARG A 30 11.20 -2.38 1.65
C ARG A 30 11.48 -2.04 0.19
N THR A 31 11.99 -2.99 -0.58
CA THR A 31 12.23 -2.80 -2.00
C THR A 31 10.92 -2.56 -2.75
N LEU A 32 9.87 -3.30 -2.42
CA LEU A 32 8.55 -3.09 -3.01
C LEU A 32 8.01 -1.70 -2.70
N TRP A 33 8.20 -1.21 -1.48
CA TRP A 33 7.81 0.13 -1.10
C TRP A 33 8.54 1.19 -1.93
N GLN A 34 9.85 1.01 -2.13
CA GLN A 34 10.63 1.94 -2.94
C GLN A 34 10.11 2.01 -4.37
N ARG A 35 9.75 0.87 -4.95
CA ARG A 35 9.17 0.80 -6.29
C ARG A 35 7.84 1.54 -6.35
N ILE A 36 7.01 1.36 -5.34
CA ILE A 36 5.71 2.02 -5.26
C ILE A 36 5.90 3.52 -5.17
N TYR A 37 6.80 3.98 -4.31
CA TYR A 37 7.09 5.41 -4.18
C TYR A 37 7.61 5.99 -5.49
N HIS A 38 8.46 5.26 -6.18
CA HIS A 38 8.99 5.70 -7.46
C HIS A 38 7.88 5.83 -8.52
N LYS A 39 6.98 4.87 -8.58
CA LYS A 39 5.87 4.89 -9.53
C LYS A 39 4.88 5.99 -9.26
N THR A 40 4.57 6.23 -8.01
CA THR A 40 3.54 7.20 -7.61
C THR A 40 4.08 8.62 -7.46
N GLY A 41 5.41 8.77 -7.39
CA GLY A 41 6.03 10.05 -7.11
C GLY A 41 5.86 10.49 -5.66
N LEU A 42 5.34 9.63 -4.80
CA LEU A 42 5.17 9.91 -3.38
C LEU A 42 6.36 9.40 -2.60
N ASN A 43 6.69 10.07 -1.51
CA ASN A 43 7.82 9.68 -0.66
C ASN A 43 7.39 9.43 0.79
N SER A 44 6.12 9.22 1.01
CA SER A 44 5.55 9.01 2.33
C SER A 44 4.51 7.90 2.28
N ARG A 45 4.66 6.93 3.20
CA ARG A 45 3.68 5.85 3.31
C ARG A 45 2.29 6.39 3.64
N ARG A 46 2.21 7.38 4.51
CA ARG A 46 0.94 8.00 4.89
C ARG A 46 0.23 8.59 3.69
N LYS A 47 0.95 9.33 2.85
CA LYS A 47 0.38 9.94 1.65
C LYS A 47 -0.08 8.87 0.66
N LEU A 48 0.70 7.81 0.52
CA LEU A 48 0.37 6.71 -0.37
C LEU A 48 -0.90 6.00 0.09
N ILE A 49 -1.01 5.69 1.36
CA ILE A 49 -2.20 5.04 1.93
C ILE A 49 -3.42 5.94 1.79
N ALA A 50 -3.26 7.23 2.05
CA ALA A 50 -4.33 8.20 1.88
C ALA A 50 -4.83 8.24 0.43
N LYS A 51 -3.91 8.15 -0.52
CA LYS A 51 -4.27 8.11 -1.93
C LYS A 51 -5.07 6.85 -2.28
N ILE A 52 -4.67 5.71 -1.73
CA ILE A 52 -5.37 4.43 -1.94
C ILE A 52 -6.80 4.55 -1.42
N TRP A 53 -6.98 5.04 -0.21
CA TRP A 53 -8.29 5.22 0.38
C TRP A 53 -9.14 6.21 -0.41
N SER A 54 -8.53 7.30 -0.88
CA SER A 54 -9.23 8.30 -1.69
C SER A 54 -9.74 7.70 -2.99
N GLU A 55 -8.93 6.88 -3.65
CA GLU A 55 -9.35 6.22 -4.88
C GLU A 55 -10.43 5.16 -4.63
N ALA A 56 -10.30 4.40 -3.54
CA ALA A 56 -11.30 3.41 -3.16
C ALA A 56 -12.63 4.08 -2.84
N LEU A 57 -12.62 5.18 -2.10
CA LEU A 57 -13.82 5.94 -1.77
C LEU A 57 -14.45 6.56 -3.01
N ARG A 58 -13.62 7.00 -3.96
CA ARG A 58 -14.13 7.56 -5.20
C ARG A 58 -14.89 6.51 -6.00
N SER A 59 -14.39 5.28 -6.05
CA SER A 59 -15.06 4.17 -6.73
C SER A 59 -16.40 3.84 -6.10
N VAL A 60 -16.46 3.85 -4.76
CA VAL A 60 -17.67 3.53 -4.02
C VAL A 60 -18.55 4.77 -3.84
N GLY A 61 -17.92 5.91 -3.63
CA GLY A 61 -18.61 7.16 -3.38
C GLY A 61 -19.52 7.61 -4.51
N GLY A 62 -19.14 7.29 -5.74
CA GLY A 62 -19.98 7.57 -6.91
C GLY A 62 -21.31 6.85 -6.85
N VAL A 63 -21.38 5.78 -6.07
CA VAL A 63 -22.61 4.99 -5.90
C VAL A 63 -23.43 5.52 -4.73
N VAL A 64 -22.74 6.01 -3.71
CA VAL A 64 -23.40 6.48 -2.48
C VAL A 64 -24.05 7.83 -2.67
N VAL A 65 -23.45 8.67 -3.48
CA VAL A 65 -23.96 10.02 -3.74
C VAL A 65 -25.09 9.96 -4.74
#